data_b5ce2606774da73580a32582b2e3c58c
#
_entry.id   b5ce2606774da73580a32582b2e3c58c
#
_cell.length_a   1.000
_cell.length_b   1.000
_cell.length_c   1.000
_cell.angle_alpha   90.00
_cell.angle_beta   90.00
_cell.angle_gamma   90.00
#
_symmetry.space_group_name_H-M   'P 1'
#
loop_
_entity.id
_entity.type
_entity.pdbx_description
1 polymer ?
#
loop_
_entity_poly.entity_id
_entity_poly.type
_entity_poly.pdbx_seq_one_letter_code
_entity_poly.pdbx_strand_id
1 'polypeptide(L)'
;MPPVISFIGWHNSGKTTLARQVLAHLKERGHTVGVIKSTKERGIAFDQPHTDTGLYKAAGADGVALLAPDQLVVQSKPPGLDLLSLAQRLFPEADLVLAEGFKHAVDVPKIEVRRDSDALVLREQVAGVIAVVTDVAMADGGLRFKLDQSREIADMIQSRFLDGSASTRATSLCASPPEK
;
A
#
# COMPACT_ATOMS: atom_id res chain seq x y z
N MET A 1 0.88 7.32 -12.94
CA MET A 1 0.43 7.13 -11.54
C MET A 1 0.55 5.65 -11.22
N PRO A 2 1.22 5.25 -10.13
CA PRO A 2 1.30 3.85 -9.77
C PRO A 2 -0.09 3.29 -9.46
N PRO A 3 -0.42 2.06 -9.87
CA PRO A 3 -1.60 1.38 -9.40
C PRO A 3 -1.56 1.23 -7.87
N VAL A 4 -2.74 1.28 -7.23
CA VAL A 4 -2.87 1.14 -5.77
C VAL A 4 -3.79 -0.04 -5.49
N ILE A 5 -3.39 -0.94 -4.59
CA ILE A 5 -4.21 -2.07 -4.14
C ILE A 5 -4.29 -2.05 -2.62
N SER A 6 -5.50 -2.14 -2.08
CA SER A 6 -5.71 -2.07 -0.64
C SER A 6 -6.07 -3.43 -0.04
N PHE A 7 -5.34 -3.84 0.99
CA PHE A 7 -5.71 -4.96 1.85
C PHE A 7 -6.66 -4.46 2.94
N ILE A 8 -7.90 -4.93 2.91
CA ILE A 8 -8.94 -4.56 3.86
C ILE A 8 -9.36 -5.77 4.71
N GLY A 9 -10.01 -5.54 5.82
CA GLY A 9 -10.47 -6.60 6.73
C GLY A 9 -10.61 -6.06 8.15
N TRP A 10 -11.24 -6.83 9.01
CA TRP A 10 -11.43 -6.47 10.41
C TRP A 10 -10.10 -6.49 11.19
N HIS A 11 -10.13 -5.95 12.40
CA HIS A 11 -8.97 -5.98 13.29
C HIS A 11 -8.50 -7.43 13.48
N ASN A 12 -7.18 -7.66 13.53
CA ASN A 12 -6.56 -8.98 13.68
C ASN A 12 -6.88 -10.03 12.59
N SER A 13 -7.45 -9.63 11.44
CA SER A 13 -7.71 -10.57 10.34
C SER A 13 -6.46 -11.08 9.61
N GLY A 14 -5.27 -10.55 9.92
CA GLY A 14 -4.01 -10.97 9.28
C GLY A 14 -3.57 -10.14 8.09
N LYS A 15 -4.21 -8.98 7.83
CA LYS A 15 -3.85 -8.08 6.71
C LYS A 15 -2.37 -7.77 6.61
N THR A 16 -1.76 -7.33 7.70
CA THR A 16 -0.34 -6.95 7.72
C THR A 16 0.57 -8.13 7.39
N THR A 17 0.25 -9.32 7.91
CA THR A 17 1.02 -10.54 7.63
C THR A 17 0.96 -10.88 6.15
N LEU A 18 -0.25 -10.91 5.58
CA LEU A 18 -0.45 -11.22 4.17
C LEU A 18 0.17 -10.16 3.25
N ALA A 19 -0.10 -8.88 3.50
CA ALA A 19 0.44 -7.78 2.70
C ALA A 19 1.98 -7.80 2.67
N ARG A 20 2.62 -8.11 3.81
CA ARG A 20 4.07 -8.26 3.89
C ARG A 20 4.60 -9.45 3.08
N GLN A 21 3.90 -10.60 3.08
CA GLN A 21 4.28 -11.75 2.27
C GLN A 21 4.12 -11.46 0.77
N VAL A 22 3.01 -10.85 0.37
CA VAL A 22 2.78 -10.42 -1.02
C VAL A 22 3.84 -9.40 -1.45
N LEU A 23 4.16 -8.42 -0.60
CA LEU A 23 5.25 -7.46 -0.84
C LEU A 23 6.58 -8.18 -1.10
N ALA A 24 6.94 -9.18 -0.28
CA ALA A 24 8.17 -9.92 -0.45
C ALA A 24 8.24 -10.60 -1.82
N HIS A 25 7.17 -11.28 -2.25
CA HIS A 25 7.10 -11.90 -3.58
C HIS A 25 7.22 -10.90 -4.73
N LEU A 26 6.60 -9.73 -4.63
CA LEU A 26 6.74 -8.67 -5.63
C LEU A 26 8.16 -8.10 -5.66
N LYS A 27 8.80 -7.93 -4.50
CA LYS A 27 10.20 -7.49 -4.41
C LYS A 27 11.19 -8.52 -5.00
N GLU A 28 10.98 -9.82 -4.75
CA GLU A 28 11.76 -10.91 -5.35
C GLU A 28 11.71 -10.89 -6.88
N ARG A 29 10.64 -10.37 -7.47
CA ARG A 29 10.44 -10.21 -8.92
C ARG A 29 11.00 -8.90 -9.48
N GLY A 30 11.65 -8.08 -8.64
CA GLY A 30 12.29 -6.82 -9.04
C GLY A 30 11.39 -5.60 -9.06
N HIS A 31 10.11 -5.70 -8.65
CA HIS A 31 9.22 -4.55 -8.63
C HIS A 31 9.58 -3.54 -7.54
N THR A 32 9.42 -2.25 -7.84
CA THR A 32 9.47 -1.17 -6.86
C THR A 32 8.10 -0.97 -6.25
N VAL A 33 7.97 -1.17 -4.92
CA VAL A 33 6.67 -1.16 -4.23
C VAL A 33 6.69 -0.17 -3.08
N GLY A 34 5.75 0.80 -3.13
CA GLY A 34 5.44 1.67 -2.00
C GLY A 34 4.42 1.03 -1.06
N VAL A 35 4.41 1.42 0.22
CA VAL A 35 3.40 0.95 1.19
C VAL A 35 2.80 2.14 1.93
N ILE A 36 1.47 2.19 2.00
CA ILE A 36 0.72 3.18 2.78
C ILE A 36 -0.20 2.45 3.76
N LYS A 37 0.00 2.70 5.06
CA LYS A 37 -0.83 2.10 6.11
C LYS A 37 -1.68 3.17 6.80
N SER A 38 -2.98 2.88 6.97
CA SER A 38 -3.91 3.69 7.74
C SER A 38 -4.03 3.16 9.18
N THR A 39 -4.08 4.07 10.13
CA THR A 39 -4.42 3.76 11.52
C THR A 39 -5.40 4.79 12.08
N LYS A 40 -6.16 4.40 13.10
CA LYS A 40 -7.02 5.32 13.87
C LYS A 40 -6.29 5.92 15.08
N GLU A 41 -5.10 5.45 15.37
CA GLU A 41 -4.29 5.93 16.47
C GLU A 41 -3.84 7.38 16.23
N ARG A 42 -3.77 8.14 17.30
CA ARG A 42 -3.29 9.51 17.30
C ARG A 42 -2.02 9.61 18.14
N GLY A 43 -1.22 10.64 17.91
CA GLY A 43 -0.01 10.87 18.69
C GLY A 43 1.08 9.84 18.46
N ILE A 44 1.12 9.23 17.28
CA ILE A 44 2.18 8.28 16.92
C ILE A 44 3.51 9.04 16.96
N ALA A 45 4.42 8.58 17.83
CA ALA A 45 5.77 9.11 17.91
C ALA A 45 6.68 8.31 16.98
N PHE A 46 7.21 8.98 15.94
CA PHE A 46 8.28 8.43 15.09
C PHE A 46 9.65 8.91 15.53
N ASP A 47 9.69 9.84 16.48
CA ASP A 47 10.91 10.47 16.98
C ASP A 47 10.83 10.71 18.49
N GLN A 48 11.98 10.83 19.14
CA GLN A 48 12.04 11.08 20.59
C GLN A 48 12.01 12.60 20.86
N PRO A 49 11.38 13.04 21.97
CA PRO A 49 11.18 14.46 22.24
C PRO A 49 12.48 15.29 22.38
N HIS A 50 13.61 14.65 22.67
CA HIS A 50 14.90 15.30 22.91
C HIS A 50 15.85 15.28 21.70
N THR A 51 15.41 14.77 20.55
CA THR A 51 16.18 14.88 19.30
C THR A 51 15.99 16.25 18.67
N ASP A 52 16.90 16.67 17.79
CA ASP A 52 16.80 17.96 17.09
C ASP A 52 15.46 18.07 16.33
N THR A 53 15.07 17.01 15.63
CA THR A 53 13.79 16.91 14.91
C THR A 53 12.59 16.97 15.86
N GLY A 54 12.68 16.33 17.03
CA GLY A 54 11.68 16.41 18.09
C GLY A 54 11.54 17.82 18.68
N LEU A 55 12.66 18.55 18.86
CA LEU A 55 12.68 19.94 19.33
C LEU A 55 12.02 20.89 18.32
N TYR A 56 12.29 20.76 17.01
CA TYR A 56 11.60 21.55 15.98
C TYR A 56 10.09 21.32 16.00
N LYS A 57 9.67 20.06 16.14
CA LYS A 57 8.25 19.72 16.24
C LYS A 57 7.61 20.32 17.49
N ALA A 58 8.28 20.26 18.64
CA ALA A 58 7.81 20.86 19.90
C ALA A 58 7.72 22.39 19.81
N ALA A 59 8.59 23.03 19.04
CA ALA A 59 8.56 24.45 18.74
C ALA A 59 7.43 24.88 17.79
N GLY A 60 6.66 23.91 17.24
CA GLY A 60 5.48 24.20 16.44
C GLY A 60 5.67 24.13 14.93
N ALA A 61 6.73 23.51 14.43
CA ALA A 61 6.91 23.31 12.99
C ALA A 61 5.72 22.53 12.37
N ASP A 62 5.19 22.98 11.24
CA ASP A 62 4.11 22.31 10.50
C ASP A 62 4.55 20.99 9.88
N GLY A 63 5.83 20.83 9.61
CA GLY A 63 6.46 19.61 9.16
C GLY A 63 7.95 19.62 9.48
N VAL A 64 8.52 18.43 9.69
CA VAL A 64 9.95 18.21 9.88
C VAL A 64 10.40 17.12 8.92
N ALA A 65 11.47 17.37 8.20
CA ALA A 65 12.11 16.39 7.33
C ALA A 65 13.55 16.16 7.77
N LEU A 66 13.93 14.91 7.92
CA LEU A 66 15.30 14.46 8.16
C LEU A 66 15.82 13.75 6.93
N LEU A 67 16.84 14.34 6.28
CA LEU A 67 17.53 13.74 5.16
C LEU A 67 18.85 13.14 5.66
N ALA A 68 18.97 11.83 5.52
CA ALA A 68 20.18 11.07 5.74
C ALA A 68 20.73 10.52 4.41
N PRO A 69 21.98 10.03 4.35
CA PRO A 69 22.56 9.50 3.10
C PRO A 69 21.77 8.34 2.49
N ASP A 70 21.04 7.57 3.29
CA ASP A 70 20.34 6.35 2.93
C ASP A 70 18.80 6.42 3.08
N GLN A 71 18.28 7.52 3.67
CA GLN A 71 16.84 7.63 3.91
C GLN A 71 16.36 9.09 4.05
N LEU A 72 15.09 9.29 3.72
CA LEU A 72 14.33 10.51 4.02
C LEU A 72 13.18 10.17 4.94
N VAL A 73 13.10 10.83 6.10
CA VAL A 73 11.97 10.75 7.04
C VAL A 73 11.23 12.07 7.05
N VAL A 74 9.92 12.05 6.84
CA VAL A 74 9.07 13.25 6.84
C VAL A 74 7.93 13.06 7.83
N GLN A 75 7.77 14.01 8.74
CA GLN A 75 6.63 14.13 9.64
C GLN A 75 5.88 15.42 9.33
N SER A 76 4.63 15.33 8.97
CA SER A 76 3.77 16.48 8.69
C SER A 76 2.32 16.19 9.06
N LYS A 77 1.49 17.23 9.08
CA LYS A 77 0.03 17.04 9.15
C LYS A 77 -0.45 16.26 7.93
N PRO A 78 -1.50 15.45 8.06
CA PRO A 78 -2.11 14.76 6.91
C PRO A 78 -2.46 15.78 5.81
N PRO A 79 -2.10 15.52 4.55
CA PRO A 79 -2.29 16.51 3.47
C PRO A 79 -3.75 16.66 2.99
N GLY A 80 -4.72 15.93 3.57
CA GLY A 80 -6.11 15.94 3.13
C GLY A 80 -6.36 15.33 1.74
N LEU A 81 -5.41 14.57 1.21
CA LEU A 81 -5.51 13.93 -0.09
C LEU A 81 -6.25 12.58 0.02
N ASP A 82 -6.93 12.18 -1.05
CA ASP A 82 -7.37 10.80 -1.23
C ASP A 82 -6.17 9.85 -1.39
N LEU A 83 -6.44 8.52 -1.34
CA LEU A 83 -5.38 7.52 -1.35
C LEU A 83 -4.58 7.52 -2.66
N LEU A 84 -5.24 7.72 -3.81
CA LEU A 84 -4.56 7.71 -5.11
C LEU A 84 -3.63 8.91 -5.26
N SER A 85 -4.10 10.10 -4.90
CA SER A 85 -3.31 11.34 -4.90
C SER A 85 -2.13 11.25 -3.90
N LEU A 86 -2.36 10.63 -2.74
CA LEU A 86 -1.30 10.40 -1.75
C LEU A 86 -0.23 9.44 -2.27
N ALA A 87 -0.64 8.34 -2.90
CA ALA A 87 0.27 7.37 -3.51
C ALA A 87 1.13 8.01 -4.62
N GLN A 88 0.50 8.79 -5.50
CA GLN A 88 1.21 9.54 -6.54
C GLN A 88 2.23 10.52 -5.97
N ARG A 89 1.88 11.22 -4.89
CA ARG A 89 2.77 12.20 -4.25
C ARG A 89 3.96 11.56 -3.55
N LEU A 90 3.74 10.44 -2.85
CA LEU A 90 4.77 9.79 -2.04
C LEU A 90 5.64 8.82 -2.85
N PHE A 91 5.07 8.17 -3.85
CA PHE A 91 5.71 7.07 -4.59
C PHE A 91 5.52 7.20 -6.11
N PRO A 92 5.86 8.35 -6.73
CA PRO A 92 5.61 8.58 -8.15
C PRO A 92 6.31 7.57 -9.07
N GLU A 93 7.46 7.04 -8.63
CA GLU A 93 8.30 6.11 -9.39
C GLU A 93 8.06 4.64 -9.02
N ALA A 94 7.15 4.33 -8.09
CA ALA A 94 6.83 2.95 -7.74
C ALA A 94 6.06 2.27 -8.89
N ASP A 95 6.31 0.98 -9.09
CA ASP A 95 5.52 0.14 -10.00
C ASP A 95 4.14 -0.12 -9.43
N LEU A 96 4.03 -0.17 -8.09
CA LEU A 96 2.81 -0.46 -7.35
C LEU A 96 2.85 0.18 -5.97
N VAL A 97 1.67 0.54 -5.44
CA VAL A 97 1.50 0.89 -4.03
C VAL A 97 0.55 -0.11 -3.38
N LEU A 98 1.01 -0.77 -2.32
CA LEU A 98 0.17 -1.56 -1.43
C LEU A 98 -0.36 -0.68 -0.31
N ALA A 99 -1.66 -0.66 -0.12
CA ALA A 99 -2.30 0.05 0.99
C ALA A 99 -2.84 -0.94 2.02
N GLU A 100 -2.76 -0.63 3.31
CA GLU A 100 -3.40 -1.38 4.37
C GLU A 100 -4.46 -0.53 5.07
N GLY A 101 -5.70 -1.01 5.08
CA GLY A 101 -6.87 -0.26 5.55
C GLY A 101 -7.62 0.39 4.38
N PHE A 102 -8.01 1.64 4.50
CA PHE A 102 -8.63 2.43 3.41
C PHE A 102 -9.86 1.76 2.76
N LYS A 103 -10.68 1.03 3.54
CA LYS A 103 -11.83 0.28 3.02
C LYS A 103 -12.85 1.14 2.24
N HIS A 104 -12.87 2.45 2.51
CA HIS A 104 -13.76 3.41 1.84
C HIS A 104 -13.08 4.22 0.72
N ALA A 105 -11.82 3.92 0.36
CA ALA A 105 -11.18 4.57 -0.77
C ALA A 105 -11.94 4.28 -2.06
N VAL A 106 -12.18 5.33 -2.85
CA VAL A 106 -12.89 5.25 -4.14
C VAL A 106 -11.89 4.86 -5.22
N ASP A 107 -12.34 4.10 -6.22
CA ASP A 107 -11.57 3.67 -7.38
C ASP A 107 -10.26 2.91 -7.06
N VAL A 108 -10.21 2.29 -5.88
CA VAL A 108 -9.08 1.46 -5.44
C VAL A 108 -9.54 0.00 -5.37
N PRO A 109 -8.90 -0.92 -6.13
CA PRO A 109 -9.07 -2.36 -5.98
C PRO A 109 -8.73 -2.83 -4.56
N LYS A 110 -9.56 -3.69 -4.00
CA LYS A 110 -9.42 -4.16 -2.62
C LYS A 110 -9.34 -5.67 -2.55
N ILE A 111 -8.49 -6.16 -1.66
CA ILE A 111 -8.40 -7.57 -1.28
C ILE A 111 -8.87 -7.67 0.17
N GLU A 112 -9.99 -8.34 0.39
CA GLU A 112 -10.52 -8.58 1.73
C GLU A 112 -9.78 -9.74 2.39
N VAL A 113 -9.24 -9.53 3.59
CA VAL A 113 -8.61 -10.58 4.41
C VAL A 113 -9.54 -10.91 5.57
N ARG A 114 -9.98 -12.18 5.63
CA ARG A 114 -10.96 -12.64 6.59
C ARG A 114 -10.51 -13.93 7.27
N ARG A 115 -10.52 -13.96 8.60
CA ARG A 115 -10.24 -15.16 9.42
C ARG A 115 -11.47 -15.68 10.17
N ASP A 116 -12.38 -14.78 10.50
CA ASP A 116 -13.53 -15.06 11.33
C ASP A 116 -14.76 -15.33 10.46
N SER A 117 -15.47 -16.44 10.71
CA SER A 117 -16.72 -16.81 10.05
C SER A 117 -17.85 -15.85 10.40
N ASP A 118 -17.85 -15.34 11.64
CA ASP A 118 -18.96 -14.55 12.18
C ASP A 118 -18.82 -13.06 11.87
N ALA A 119 -17.63 -12.61 11.41
CA ALA A 119 -17.44 -11.25 10.98
C ALA A 119 -18.23 -10.95 9.70
N LEU A 120 -18.82 -9.75 9.63
CA LEU A 120 -19.49 -9.27 8.43
C LEU A 120 -18.58 -9.28 7.22
N VAL A 121 -19.09 -9.72 6.10
CA VAL A 121 -18.36 -9.76 4.81
C VAL A 121 -18.25 -8.33 4.26
N LEU A 122 -17.03 -7.80 4.18
CA LEU A 122 -16.83 -6.42 3.74
C LEU A 122 -17.15 -6.22 2.26
N ARG A 123 -16.95 -7.23 1.41
CA ARG A 123 -17.29 -7.15 -0.02
C ARG A 123 -18.76 -6.83 -0.29
N GLU A 124 -19.65 -7.08 0.66
CA GLU A 124 -21.08 -6.72 0.55
C GLU A 124 -21.34 -5.27 0.98
N GLN A 125 -20.38 -4.62 1.63
CA GLN A 125 -20.52 -3.30 2.23
C GLN A 125 -19.67 -2.22 1.53
N VAL A 126 -18.61 -2.63 0.84
CA VAL A 126 -17.68 -1.70 0.20
C VAL A 126 -17.44 -2.08 -1.26
N ALA A 127 -17.41 -1.08 -2.13
CA ALA A 127 -17.14 -1.29 -3.54
C ALA A 127 -15.67 -1.62 -3.82
N GLY A 128 -15.42 -2.30 -4.96
CA GLY A 128 -14.08 -2.53 -5.49
C GLY A 128 -13.34 -3.71 -4.85
N VAL A 129 -14.01 -4.61 -4.13
CA VAL A 129 -13.39 -5.86 -3.65
C VAL A 129 -13.25 -6.82 -4.81
N ILE A 130 -12.01 -7.10 -5.20
CA ILE A 130 -11.65 -7.96 -6.35
C ILE A 130 -11.31 -9.40 -5.96
N ALA A 131 -10.98 -9.62 -4.69
CA ALA A 131 -10.68 -10.96 -4.15
C ALA A 131 -10.93 -11.00 -2.64
N VAL A 132 -11.21 -12.20 -2.13
CA VAL A 132 -11.31 -12.50 -0.70
C VAL A 132 -10.24 -13.53 -0.34
N VAL A 133 -9.50 -13.30 0.74
CA VAL A 133 -8.49 -14.21 1.29
C VAL A 133 -9.00 -14.77 2.60
N THR A 134 -9.30 -16.06 2.62
CA THR A 134 -9.91 -16.72 3.78
C THR A 134 -9.77 -18.23 3.71
N ASP A 135 -9.68 -18.87 4.88
CA ASP A 135 -9.79 -20.33 5.01
C ASP A 135 -11.23 -20.76 5.40
N VAL A 136 -12.12 -19.78 5.61
CA VAL A 136 -13.53 -20.04 5.92
C VAL A 136 -14.31 -20.39 4.64
N ALA A 137 -15.16 -21.42 4.71
CA ALA A 137 -16.04 -21.75 3.62
C ALA A 137 -17.04 -20.62 3.33
N MET A 138 -17.19 -20.25 2.06
CA MET A 138 -18.14 -19.24 1.60
C MET A 138 -18.94 -19.77 0.42
N ALA A 139 -20.21 -19.47 0.36
CA ALA A 139 -21.12 -19.99 -0.65
C ALA A 139 -21.07 -19.23 -1.99
N ASP A 140 -20.40 -18.09 -2.05
CA ASP A 140 -20.43 -17.19 -3.20
C ASP A 140 -19.27 -17.41 -4.19
N GLY A 141 -19.48 -17.06 -5.47
CA GLY A 141 -18.61 -17.36 -6.62
C GLY A 141 -17.53 -16.32 -6.93
N GLY A 142 -17.02 -15.53 -5.99
CA GLY A 142 -15.95 -14.55 -6.24
C GLY A 142 -14.55 -15.18 -6.26
N LEU A 143 -13.57 -14.42 -6.78
CA LEU A 143 -12.15 -14.81 -6.72
C LEU A 143 -11.71 -14.96 -5.26
N ARG A 144 -11.13 -16.12 -4.94
CA ARG A 144 -10.80 -16.50 -3.58
C ARG A 144 -9.42 -17.11 -3.48
N PHE A 145 -8.73 -16.78 -2.38
CA PHE A 145 -7.45 -17.38 -2.01
C PHE A 145 -7.52 -17.86 -0.56
N LYS A 146 -6.66 -18.80 -0.20
CA LYS A 146 -6.38 -19.16 1.20
C LYS A 146 -5.38 -18.19 1.82
N LEU A 147 -5.28 -18.19 3.15
CA LEU A 147 -4.36 -17.30 3.88
C LEU A 147 -2.87 -17.61 3.62
N ASP A 148 -2.55 -18.82 3.17
CA ASP A 148 -1.19 -19.27 2.82
C ASP A 148 -0.83 -19.05 1.34
N GLN A 149 -1.76 -18.58 0.51
CA GLN A 149 -1.58 -18.37 -0.94
C GLN A 149 -1.07 -16.96 -1.28
N SER A 150 -0.10 -16.45 -0.55
CA SER A 150 0.45 -15.11 -0.80
C SER A 150 1.17 -14.97 -2.16
N ARG A 151 1.74 -16.07 -2.67
CA ARG A 151 2.40 -16.11 -3.98
C ARG A 151 1.39 -15.96 -5.12
N GLU A 152 0.30 -16.71 -5.08
CA GLU A 152 -0.78 -16.66 -6.07
C GLU A 152 -1.50 -15.31 -6.07
N ILE A 153 -1.58 -14.66 -4.90
CA ILE A 153 -2.08 -13.29 -4.79
C ILE A 153 -1.12 -12.32 -5.49
N ALA A 154 0.20 -12.48 -5.29
CA ALA A 154 1.20 -11.68 -6.00
C ALA A 154 1.15 -11.91 -7.51
N ASP A 155 0.93 -13.16 -7.98
CA ASP A 155 0.74 -13.51 -9.40
C ASP A 155 -0.47 -12.79 -9.98
N MET A 156 -1.60 -12.81 -9.27
CA MET A 156 -2.83 -12.12 -9.66
C MET A 156 -2.61 -10.60 -9.74
N ILE A 157 -1.91 -10.01 -8.77
CA ILE A 157 -1.59 -8.58 -8.75
C ILE A 157 -0.71 -8.23 -9.95
N GLN A 158 0.36 -8.99 -10.18
CA GLN A 158 1.27 -8.73 -11.29
C GLN A 158 0.54 -8.80 -12.62
N SER A 159 -0.19 -9.88 -12.90
CA SER A 159 -0.87 -10.08 -14.18
C SER A 159 -1.94 -9.01 -14.46
N ARG A 160 -2.62 -8.50 -13.43
CA ARG A 160 -3.70 -7.52 -13.62
C ARG A 160 -3.24 -6.07 -13.65
N PHE A 161 -2.16 -5.74 -12.98
CA PHE A 161 -1.81 -4.33 -12.73
C PHE A 161 -0.40 -3.94 -13.17
N LEU A 162 0.50 -4.90 -13.43
CA LEU A 162 1.90 -4.61 -13.74
C LEU A 162 2.28 -5.02 -15.16
N ASP A 163 1.85 -6.18 -15.66
CA ASP A 163 2.28 -6.71 -16.96
C ASP A 163 1.85 -5.83 -18.15
N GLY A 164 0.76 -5.03 -18.01
CA GLY A 164 0.32 -4.07 -19.04
C GLY A 164 1.06 -2.74 -19.05
N SER A 165 1.75 -2.38 -17.96
CA SER A 165 2.43 -1.09 -17.80
C SER A 165 3.92 -1.12 -18.21
N ALA A 166 4.51 -2.29 -18.37
CA ALA A 166 5.92 -2.46 -18.77
C ALA A 166 6.20 -1.99 -20.21
N SER A 167 5.20 -2.01 -21.09
CA SER A 167 5.35 -1.61 -22.51
C SER A 167 5.55 -0.10 -22.71
N THR A 168 5.14 0.74 -21.76
CA THR A 168 5.17 2.21 -21.90
C THR A 168 6.47 2.83 -21.34
N ARG A 169 7.19 2.15 -20.46
CA ARG A 169 8.42 2.68 -19.83
C ARG A 169 9.70 2.43 -20.63
N ALA A 170 9.74 1.40 -21.47
CA ALA A 170 10.91 1.04 -22.27
C ALA A 170 11.27 2.08 -23.36
N THR A 171 10.32 2.92 -23.76
CA THR A 171 10.53 3.92 -24.84
C THR A 171 11.10 5.25 -24.36
N SER A 172 11.16 5.51 -23.06
CA SER A 172 11.60 6.81 -22.49
C SER A 172 13.07 6.84 -22.04
N LEU A 173 13.80 5.73 -22.08
CA LEU A 173 15.19 5.63 -21.57
C LEU A 173 16.27 5.76 -22.66
N CYS A 174 15.89 6.13 -23.88
CA CYS A 174 16.84 6.32 -25.00
C CYS A 174 16.89 7.78 -25.44
N ALA A 175 17.13 8.72 -24.51
CA ALA A 175 17.56 10.07 -24.81
C ALA A 175 18.91 10.28 -24.14
N SER A 176 19.99 10.13 -24.94
CA SER A 176 21.36 10.45 -24.57
C SER A 176 21.45 11.93 -24.16
N PRO A 177 22.26 12.30 -23.16
CA PRO A 177 22.52 13.71 -22.85
C PRO A 177 23.42 14.31 -23.96
N PRO A 178 23.27 15.60 -24.30
CA PRO A 178 24.17 16.26 -25.23
C PRO A 178 25.56 16.41 -24.62
N GLU A 179 26.57 16.00 -25.38
CA GLU A 179 27.96 16.29 -25.09
C GLU A 179 28.19 17.81 -25.04
N LYS A 180 28.78 18.26 -23.95
CA LYS A 180 29.71 19.40 -23.88
C LYS A 180 30.71 19.21 -22.76
#